data_386f1f895dd8defc1f13ffa6ba2d94cf
#
_entry.id   386f1f895dd8defc1f13ffa6ba2d94cf
#
_cell.length_a   1.000
_cell.length_b   1.000
_cell.length_c   1.000
_cell.angle_alpha   90.00
_cell.angle_beta   90.00
_cell.angle_gamma   90.00
#
_symmetry.space_group_name_H-M   'P 1'
#
loop_
_entity.id
_entity.type
_entity.pdbx_description
1 polymer ?
#
loop_
_entity_poly.entity_id
_entity_poly.type
_entity_poly.pdbx_seq_one_letter_code
_entity_poly.pdbx_strand_id
1 'polypeptide(L)'
;MKILALSDQVVEQVYSPAVRERYPRVDLILGCGDLPAYYLEYVECQFNVPLLYVAGNHDPDNYHVPGGQDIDGRVTQVKDLVVTGLGGSRRYKADGRHQYSEAQMHLRLLPMLPRLLLRRLRHGSGTDILVTHAPPRGIHDAADLAHTGFNAFQRLIRAVRPRLLLHGHVHLWSNTQTRETSLDGTQILNVFPVRLIELEAAS
;
A
#
# COMPACT_ATOMS: atom_id res chain seq x y z
N MET A 1 11.21 -7.08 11.21
CA MET A 1 10.41 -7.75 10.15
C MET A 1 10.83 -7.22 8.80
N LYS A 2 11.06 -8.10 7.81
CA LYS A 2 11.39 -7.72 6.43
C LYS A 2 10.16 -7.82 5.54
N ILE A 3 9.82 -6.72 4.87
CA ILE A 3 8.61 -6.59 4.05
C ILE A 3 9.04 -6.37 2.60
N LEU A 4 8.55 -7.20 1.70
CA LEU A 4 8.71 -7.01 0.26
C LEU A 4 7.46 -6.31 -0.27
N ALA A 5 7.58 -5.04 -0.63
CA ALA A 5 6.49 -4.24 -1.17
C ALA A 5 6.63 -4.09 -2.70
N LEU A 6 5.53 -4.26 -3.42
CA LEU A 6 5.47 -4.33 -4.88
C LEU A 6 4.34 -3.43 -5.39
N SER A 7 4.53 -2.76 -6.53
CA SER A 7 3.46 -2.02 -7.22
C SER A 7 3.72 -1.82 -8.72
N ASP A 8 2.65 -1.71 -9.48
CA ASP A 8 2.54 -1.17 -10.84
C ASP A 8 3.32 -1.92 -11.94
N GLN A 9 4.40 -2.59 -11.63
CA GLN A 9 5.24 -3.22 -12.66
C GLN A 9 5.75 -4.60 -12.25
N VAL A 10 5.66 -5.55 -13.16
CA VAL A 10 6.33 -6.86 -13.03
C VAL A 10 7.84 -6.66 -13.17
N VAL A 11 8.58 -7.04 -12.13
CA VAL A 11 10.05 -6.95 -12.09
C VAL A 11 10.63 -8.34 -12.36
N GLU A 12 11.38 -8.49 -13.46
CA GLU A 12 11.95 -9.79 -13.88
C GLU A 12 12.80 -10.45 -12.79
N GLN A 13 13.59 -9.66 -12.05
CA GLN A 13 14.42 -10.18 -10.97
C GLN A 13 13.61 -10.67 -9.76
N VAL A 14 12.35 -10.24 -9.62
CA VAL A 14 11.42 -10.74 -8.62
C VAL A 14 10.61 -11.91 -9.17
N TYR A 15 10.26 -11.87 -10.46
CA TYR A 15 9.61 -12.98 -11.17
C TYR A 15 10.67 -13.98 -11.66
N SER A 16 11.48 -14.50 -10.73
CA SER A 16 12.64 -15.35 -11.01
C SER A 16 12.84 -16.39 -9.90
N PRO A 17 13.30 -17.60 -10.21
CA PRO A 17 13.66 -18.60 -9.20
C PRO A 17 14.70 -18.10 -8.18
N ALA A 18 15.54 -17.14 -8.55
CA ALA A 18 16.55 -16.55 -7.69
C ALA A 18 16.01 -15.46 -6.73
N VAL A 19 14.69 -15.22 -6.68
CA VAL A 19 14.10 -14.15 -5.87
C VAL A 19 14.41 -14.30 -4.38
N ARG A 20 14.46 -15.53 -3.86
CA ARG A 20 14.79 -15.80 -2.45
C ARG A 20 16.24 -15.47 -2.08
N GLU A 21 17.15 -15.63 -3.02
CA GLU A 21 18.57 -15.28 -2.84
C GLU A 21 18.73 -13.76 -2.82
N ARG A 22 18.00 -13.06 -3.72
CA ARG A 22 18.04 -11.61 -3.85
C ARG A 22 17.36 -10.90 -2.67
N TYR A 23 16.27 -11.45 -2.17
CA TYR A 23 15.49 -10.91 -1.05
C TYR A 23 15.42 -11.93 0.11
N PRO A 24 16.53 -12.15 0.83
CA PRO A 24 16.56 -13.17 1.88
C PRO A 24 15.71 -12.78 3.08
N ARG A 25 15.01 -13.77 3.64
CA ARG A 25 14.24 -13.62 4.88
C ARG A 25 13.11 -12.60 4.82
N VAL A 26 12.33 -12.60 3.71
CA VAL A 26 11.06 -11.87 3.65
C VAL A 26 10.08 -12.50 4.64
N ASP A 27 9.39 -11.66 5.41
CA ASP A 27 8.40 -12.04 6.42
C ASP A 27 6.98 -11.74 6.02
N LEU A 28 6.78 -10.78 5.10
CA LEU A 28 5.49 -10.27 4.65
C LEU A 28 5.64 -9.71 3.24
N ILE A 29 4.64 -9.95 2.38
CA ILE A 29 4.55 -9.36 1.05
C ILE A 29 3.38 -8.38 1.04
N LEU A 30 3.59 -7.18 0.48
CA LEU A 30 2.55 -6.17 0.32
C LEU A 30 2.43 -5.76 -1.15
N GLY A 31 1.24 -5.97 -1.74
CA GLY A 31 0.87 -5.49 -3.07
C GLY A 31 0.16 -4.14 -2.99
N CYS A 32 0.74 -3.10 -3.59
CA CYS A 32 0.20 -1.74 -3.59
C CYS A 32 -0.59 -1.40 -4.87
N GLY A 33 -1.16 -2.39 -5.55
CA GLY A 33 -2.04 -2.24 -6.72
C GLY A 33 -1.33 -2.25 -8.08
N ASP A 34 -2.15 -2.38 -9.12
CA ASP A 34 -1.76 -2.41 -10.54
C ASP A 34 -0.73 -3.50 -10.86
N LEU A 35 -0.95 -4.71 -10.32
CA LEU A 35 -0.10 -5.88 -10.54
C LEU A 35 -0.93 -7.09 -11.00
N PRO A 36 -0.46 -7.84 -11.99
CA PRO A 36 -1.14 -9.08 -12.38
C PRO A 36 -1.21 -10.07 -11.20
N ALA A 37 -2.37 -10.70 -11.00
CA ALA A 37 -2.58 -11.65 -9.92
C ALA A 37 -1.55 -12.81 -9.94
N TYR A 38 -1.21 -13.32 -11.12
CA TYR A 38 -0.22 -14.38 -11.28
C TYR A 38 1.18 -13.99 -10.75
N TYR A 39 1.52 -12.70 -10.83
CA TYR A 39 2.81 -12.21 -10.35
C TYR A 39 2.89 -12.22 -8.82
N LEU A 40 1.84 -11.72 -8.16
CA LEU A 40 1.76 -11.75 -6.70
C LEU A 40 1.65 -13.18 -6.16
N GLU A 41 0.86 -14.03 -6.82
CA GLU A 41 0.76 -15.47 -6.51
C GLU A 41 2.12 -16.16 -6.61
N TYR A 42 2.87 -15.91 -7.71
CA TYR A 42 4.21 -16.44 -7.88
C TYR A 42 5.12 -16.05 -6.72
N VAL A 43 5.14 -14.76 -6.35
CA VAL A 43 5.99 -14.24 -5.27
C VAL A 43 5.59 -14.86 -3.93
N GLU A 44 4.29 -14.98 -3.66
CA GLU A 44 3.77 -15.65 -2.46
C GLU A 44 4.24 -17.11 -2.40
N CYS A 45 4.07 -17.87 -3.47
CA CYS A 45 4.53 -19.26 -3.58
C CYS A 45 6.05 -19.42 -3.36
N GLN A 46 6.86 -18.45 -3.82
CA GLN A 46 8.30 -18.49 -3.62
C GLN A 46 8.68 -18.31 -2.15
N PHE A 47 8.04 -17.40 -1.43
CA PHE A 47 8.40 -17.08 -0.05
C PHE A 47 7.61 -17.88 0.98
N ASN A 48 6.39 -18.30 0.67
CA ASN A 48 5.43 -18.96 1.58
C ASN A 48 5.24 -18.15 2.88
N VAL A 49 4.95 -16.86 2.72
CA VAL A 49 4.68 -15.91 3.80
C VAL A 49 3.39 -15.16 3.51
N PRO A 50 2.73 -14.54 4.50
CA PRO A 50 1.51 -13.78 4.25
C PRO A 50 1.69 -12.76 3.13
N LEU A 51 0.71 -12.72 2.21
CA LEU A 51 0.55 -11.70 1.17
C LEU A 51 -0.72 -10.91 1.44
N LEU A 52 -0.57 -9.60 1.64
CA LEU A 52 -1.68 -8.66 1.72
C LEU A 52 -1.62 -7.72 0.51
N TYR A 53 -2.77 -7.36 -0.05
CA TYR A 53 -2.78 -6.49 -1.21
C TYR A 53 -4.00 -5.57 -1.25
N VAL A 54 -3.89 -4.50 -2.03
CA VAL A 54 -5.00 -3.65 -2.46
C VAL A 54 -5.02 -3.58 -3.98
N ALA A 55 -6.19 -3.36 -4.57
CA ALA A 55 -6.29 -3.14 -6.02
C ALA A 55 -5.86 -1.72 -6.39
N GLY A 56 -5.25 -1.54 -7.57
CA GLY A 56 -5.03 -0.26 -8.22
C GLY A 56 -6.14 0.06 -9.24
N ASN A 57 -5.99 1.13 -9.99
CA ASN A 57 -7.01 1.58 -10.94
C ASN A 57 -6.97 0.86 -12.30
N HIS A 58 -5.96 0.05 -12.56
CA HIS A 58 -5.86 -0.82 -13.74
C HIS A 58 -6.23 -2.27 -13.44
N ASP A 59 -6.42 -2.64 -12.17
CA ASP A 59 -6.84 -3.97 -11.79
C ASP A 59 -8.33 -4.20 -12.14
N PRO A 60 -8.76 -5.45 -12.46
CA PRO A 60 -10.15 -5.75 -12.77
C PRO A 60 -11.06 -5.64 -11.53
N ASP A 61 -12.38 -5.45 -11.71
CA ASP A 61 -13.34 -5.35 -10.60
C ASP A 61 -13.40 -6.61 -9.73
N ASN A 62 -13.11 -7.77 -10.32
CA ASN A 62 -13.04 -9.06 -9.63
C ASN A 62 -11.59 -9.47 -9.30
N TYR A 63 -10.71 -8.47 -9.07
CA TYR A 63 -9.32 -8.72 -8.78
C TYR A 63 -9.16 -9.62 -7.55
N HIS A 64 -8.53 -10.76 -7.77
CA HIS A 64 -8.27 -11.75 -6.74
C HIS A 64 -6.90 -12.39 -6.95
N VAL A 65 -6.11 -12.44 -5.90
CA VAL A 65 -4.80 -13.10 -5.90
C VAL A 65 -4.89 -14.39 -5.08
N PRO A 66 -4.73 -15.58 -5.69
CA PRO A 66 -4.65 -16.83 -4.94
C PRO A 66 -3.55 -16.76 -3.86
N GLY A 67 -3.84 -17.31 -2.69
CA GLY A 67 -2.91 -17.26 -1.54
C GLY A 67 -2.79 -15.89 -0.85
N GLY A 68 -3.27 -14.81 -1.48
CA GLY A 68 -3.25 -13.46 -0.93
C GLY A 68 -4.56 -13.06 -0.25
N GLN A 69 -4.47 -12.07 0.64
CA GLN A 69 -5.63 -11.45 1.29
C GLN A 69 -5.82 -10.03 0.78
N ASP A 70 -6.98 -9.76 0.18
CA ASP A 70 -7.42 -8.40 -0.11
C ASP A 70 -7.74 -7.67 1.20
N ILE A 71 -7.05 -6.55 1.41
CA ILE A 71 -7.21 -5.70 2.61
C ILE A 71 -7.87 -4.36 2.30
N ASP A 72 -8.41 -4.18 1.10
CA ASP A 72 -9.07 -2.92 0.74
C ASP A 72 -10.26 -2.60 1.66
N GLY A 73 -10.25 -1.42 2.27
CA GLY A 73 -11.25 -1.00 3.26
C GLY A 73 -11.21 -1.80 4.57
N ARG A 74 -10.13 -2.49 4.88
CA ARG A 74 -10.01 -3.38 6.06
C ARG A 74 -8.85 -2.99 6.97
N VAL A 75 -9.01 -3.37 8.25
CA VAL A 75 -7.96 -3.33 9.28
C VAL A 75 -7.62 -4.78 9.64
N THR A 76 -6.46 -5.25 9.24
CA THR A 76 -6.04 -6.65 9.34
C THR A 76 -4.84 -6.76 10.26
N GLN A 77 -4.80 -7.80 11.09
CA GLN A 77 -3.62 -8.15 11.86
C GLN A 77 -2.86 -9.26 11.15
N VAL A 78 -1.56 -9.07 10.97
CA VAL A 78 -0.64 -10.08 10.46
C VAL A 78 0.59 -10.13 11.36
N LYS A 79 0.87 -11.29 11.95
CA LYS A 79 1.87 -11.41 13.03
C LYS A 79 1.61 -10.34 14.12
N ASP A 80 2.60 -9.53 14.43
CA ASP A 80 2.51 -8.47 15.45
C ASP A 80 2.12 -7.09 14.87
N LEU A 81 1.87 -7.02 13.55
CA LEU A 81 1.53 -5.77 12.87
C LEU A 81 0.04 -5.66 12.59
N VAL A 82 -0.48 -4.46 12.71
CA VAL A 82 -1.79 -4.04 12.19
C VAL A 82 -1.57 -3.31 10.87
N VAL A 83 -2.17 -3.84 9.80
CA VAL A 83 -2.09 -3.31 8.44
C VAL A 83 -3.47 -2.87 8.00
N THR A 84 -3.56 -1.69 7.43
CA THR A 84 -4.81 -1.12 6.88
C THR A 84 -4.63 -0.87 5.40
N GLY A 85 -5.61 -1.24 4.56
CA GLY A 85 -5.54 -1.09 3.11
C GLY A 85 -6.59 -0.14 2.54
N LEU A 86 -6.21 0.61 1.51
CA LEU A 86 -7.10 1.48 0.71
C LEU A 86 -6.63 1.52 -0.75
N GLY A 87 -7.28 0.73 -1.59
CA GLY A 87 -6.97 0.65 -3.01
C GLY A 87 -7.56 1.80 -3.84
N GLY A 88 -7.15 1.81 -5.11
CA GLY A 88 -7.64 2.70 -6.16
C GLY A 88 -7.02 4.09 -6.18
N SER A 89 -7.41 4.86 -7.19
CA SER A 89 -6.89 6.21 -7.46
C SER A 89 -7.98 7.28 -7.52
N ARG A 90 -7.56 8.54 -7.73
CA ARG A 90 -8.47 9.65 -8.05
C ARG A 90 -9.22 9.35 -9.33
N ARG A 91 -10.52 9.71 -9.35
CA ARG A 91 -11.35 9.55 -10.53
C ARG A 91 -10.93 10.54 -11.61
N TYR A 92 -10.50 10.02 -12.75
CA TYR A 92 -10.17 10.74 -13.97
C TYR A 92 -10.97 10.27 -15.19
N LYS A 93 -11.71 9.14 -15.05
CA LYS A 93 -12.66 8.63 -16.05
C LYS A 93 -14.02 8.42 -15.41
N ALA A 94 -15.10 8.68 -16.13
CA ALA A 94 -16.49 8.53 -15.64
C ALA A 94 -16.74 7.10 -15.14
N ASP A 95 -16.34 6.10 -15.93
CA ASP A 95 -16.53 4.66 -15.67
C ASP A 95 -15.21 3.98 -15.24
N GLY A 96 -14.31 4.72 -14.62
CA GLY A 96 -13.02 4.21 -14.19
C GLY A 96 -13.17 3.24 -13.02
N ARG A 97 -12.62 2.02 -13.16
CA ARG A 97 -12.57 1.00 -12.11
C ARG A 97 -11.66 1.46 -10.98
N HIS A 98 -12.02 1.12 -9.75
CA HIS A 98 -11.24 1.51 -8.55
C HIS A 98 -10.85 2.99 -8.53
N GLN A 99 -11.69 3.86 -9.12
CA GLN A 99 -11.48 5.31 -9.17
C GLN A 99 -12.52 6.02 -8.30
N TYR A 100 -12.05 6.83 -7.38
CA TYR A 100 -12.89 7.44 -6.36
C TYR A 100 -12.77 8.96 -6.37
N SER A 101 -13.87 9.66 -6.11
CA SER A 101 -13.82 11.08 -5.75
C SER A 101 -13.22 11.23 -4.35
N GLU A 102 -12.80 12.45 -4.00
CA GLU A 102 -12.34 12.76 -2.63
C GLU A 102 -13.40 12.41 -1.57
N ALA A 103 -14.67 12.75 -1.84
CA ALA A 103 -15.78 12.45 -0.94
C ALA A 103 -15.98 10.93 -0.77
N GLN A 104 -15.93 10.17 -1.85
CA GLN A 104 -16.03 8.71 -1.78
C GLN A 104 -14.86 8.09 -1.00
N MET A 105 -13.63 8.58 -1.19
CA MET A 105 -12.51 8.10 -0.41
C MET A 105 -12.70 8.39 1.08
N HIS A 106 -13.20 9.58 1.46
CA HIS A 106 -13.56 9.87 2.86
C HIS A 106 -14.62 8.91 3.41
N LEU A 107 -15.67 8.61 2.63
CA LEU A 107 -16.71 7.67 3.06
C LEU A 107 -16.16 6.25 3.30
N ARG A 108 -15.20 5.81 2.49
CA ARG A 108 -14.53 4.51 2.64
C ARG A 108 -13.69 4.41 3.93
N LEU A 109 -13.24 5.54 4.48
CA LEU A 109 -12.52 5.56 5.76
C LEU A 109 -13.44 5.34 6.96
N LEU A 110 -14.70 5.80 6.91
CA LEU A 110 -15.59 5.84 8.05
C LEU A 110 -15.75 4.50 8.79
N PRO A 111 -15.91 3.35 8.13
CA PRO A 111 -16.08 2.08 8.84
C PRO A 111 -14.85 1.65 9.64
N MET A 112 -13.66 2.09 9.24
CA MET A 112 -12.39 1.70 9.88
C MET A 112 -12.01 2.62 11.04
N LEU A 113 -12.43 3.90 10.98
CA LEU A 113 -12.00 4.93 11.94
C LEU A 113 -12.22 4.55 13.41
N PRO A 114 -13.37 4.02 13.86
CA PRO A 114 -13.56 3.70 15.27
C PRO A 114 -12.51 2.72 15.81
N ARG A 115 -12.22 1.66 15.04
CA ARG A 115 -11.21 0.66 15.43
C ARG A 115 -9.80 1.26 15.44
N LEU A 116 -9.46 2.05 14.43
CA LEU A 116 -8.14 2.70 14.31
C LEU A 116 -7.92 3.74 15.42
N LEU A 117 -8.91 4.57 15.72
CA LEU A 117 -8.83 5.57 16.78
C LEU A 117 -8.74 4.93 18.16
N LEU A 118 -9.52 3.87 18.42
CA LEU A 118 -9.43 3.13 19.67
C LEU A 118 -8.04 2.51 19.86
N ARG A 119 -7.48 1.91 18.80
CA ARG A 119 -6.11 1.38 18.87
C ARG A 119 -5.10 2.50 19.11
N ARG A 120 -5.23 3.64 18.43
CA ARG A 120 -4.35 4.80 18.65
C ARG A 120 -4.35 5.27 20.11
N LEU A 121 -5.52 5.34 20.74
CA LEU A 121 -5.62 5.71 22.16
C LEU A 121 -4.88 4.74 23.08
N ARG A 122 -4.84 3.45 22.73
CA ARG A 122 -4.20 2.41 23.54
C ARG A 122 -2.70 2.24 23.28
N HIS A 123 -2.25 2.45 22.03
CA HIS A 123 -0.92 2.09 21.56
C HIS A 123 -0.16 3.25 20.90
N GLY A 124 -0.70 4.46 20.87
CA GLY A 124 -0.11 5.63 20.23
C GLY A 124 -0.25 5.69 18.70
N SER A 125 -0.51 4.54 18.05
CA SER A 125 -0.73 4.40 16.61
C SER A 125 -2.00 3.59 16.31
N GLY A 126 -2.78 4.02 15.33
CA GLY A 126 -4.01 3.34 14.91
C GLY A 126 -3.76 2.13 14.01
N THR A 127 -2.67 2.15 13.26
CA THR A 127 -2.21 1.06 12.39
C THR A 127 -0.69 1.17 12.27
N ASP A 128 0.01 0.06 12.10
CA ASP A 128 1.47 0.09 11.91
C ASP A 128 1.80 0.46 10.47
N ILE A 129 1.06 -0.13 9.52
CA ILE A 129 1.25 0.11 8.09
C ILE A 129 -0.10 0.49 7.46
N LEU A 130 -0.09 1.58 6.71
CA LEU A 130 -1.17 1.96 5.79
C LEU A 130 -0.70 1.65 4.37
N VAL A 131 -1.36 0.71 3.71
CA VAL A 131 -1.12 0.34 2.31
C VAL A 131 -2.14 1.06 1.45
N THR A 132 -1.68 1.87 0.51
CA THR A 132 -2.56 2.53 -0.47
C THR A 132 -2.05 2.27 -1.89
N HIS A 133 -2.92 2.40 -2.90
CA HIS A 133 -2.42 2.46 -4.28
C HIS A 133 -2.00 3.89 -4.61
N ALA A 134 -2.90 4.86 -4.53
CA ALA A 134 -2.56 6.27 -4.76
C ALA A 134 -1.84 6.91 -3.56
N PRO A 135 -1.01 7.96 -3.81
CA PRO A 135 -0.33 8.72 -2.77
C PRO A 135 -1.26 9.67 -1.99
N PRO A 136 -0.80 10.24 -0.86
CA PRO A 136 -1.42 11.41 -0.26
C PRO A 136 -1.25 12.66 -1.15
N ARG A 137 -2.21 13.58 -1.15
CA ARG A 137 -2.16 14.82 -1.91
C ARG A 137 -0.92 15.64 -1.55
N GLY A 138 -0.19 16.13 -2.56
CA GLY A 138 1.00 16.96 -2.38
C GLY A 138 2.25 16.21 -1.90
N ILE A 139 2.18 14.87 -1.80
CA ILE A 139 3.32 14.03 -1.41
C ILE A 139 3.44 12.90 -2.42
N HIS A 140 4.52 12.89 -3.20
CA HIS A 140 4.80 11.93 -4.26
C HIS A 140 3.72 11.85 -5.36
N ASP A 141 2.74 12.77 -5.37
CA ASP A 141 1.70 12.87 -6.39
C ASP A 141 2.15 13.76 -7.56
N ALA A 142 1.38 13.78 -8.64
CA ALA A 142 1.63 14.64 -9.78
C ALA A 142 0.47 15.63 -9.98
N ALA A 143 0.71 16.66 -10.79
CA ALA A 143 -0.25 17.73 -11.02
C ALA A 143 -1.42 17.33 -11.93
N ASP A 144 -1.24 16.26 -12.72
CA ASP A 144 -2.30 15.77 -13.59
C ASP A 144 -3.40 15.04 -12.79
N LEU A 145 -4.59 14.97 -13.41
CA LEU A 145 -5.78 14.47 -12.71
C LEU A 145 -5.66 12.98 -12.32
N ALA A 146 -4.97 12.18 -13.14
CA ALA A 146 -4.85 10.74 -12.90
C ALA A 146 -3.95 10.43 -11.69
N HIS A 147 -2.82 11.16 -11.56
CA HIS A 147 -1.81 10.93 -10.53
C HIS A 147 -1.94 11.86 -9.30
N THR A 148 -3.00 12.68 -9.27
CA THR A 148 -3.33 13.49 -8.10
C THR A 148 -3.67 12.61 -6.90
N GLY A 149 -3.04 12.84 -5.76
CA GLY A 149 -3.27 12.12 -4.51
C GLY A 149 -4.54 12.53 -3.76
N PHE A 150 -4.83 11.86 -2.62
CA PHE A 150 -5.99 12.12 -1.77
C PHE A 150 -5.67 12.94 -0.53
N ASN A 151 -6.43 14.01 -0.27
CA ASN A 151 -6.40 14.70 1.02
C ASN A 151 -6.92 13.81 2.16
N ALA A 152 -7.82 12.88 1.84
CA ALA A 152 -8.33 11.87 2.78
C ALA A 152 -7.19 11.11 3.46
N PHE A 153 -6.13 10.76 2.73
CA PHE A 153 -4.98 10.05 3.29
C PHE A 153 -4.15 10.92 4.23
N GLN A 154 -3.95 12.20 3.93
CA GLN A 154 -3.30 13.11 4.88
C GLN A 154 -4.09 13.25 6.18
N ARG A 155 -5.43 13.36 6.09
CA ARG A 155 -6.31 13.41 7.27
C ARG A 155 -6.25 12.11 8.07
N LEU A 156 -6.23 10.96 7.39
CA LEU A 156 -6.08 9.66 8.05
C LEU A 156 -4.74 9.56 8.77
N ILE A 157 -3.63 9.93 8.12
CA ILE A 157 -2.29 9.95 8.74
C ILE A 157 -2.33 10.75 10.06
N ARG A 158 -2.84 11.98 10.04
CA ARG A 158 -2.95 12.82 11.24
C ARG A 158 -3.85 12.22 12.30
N ALA A 159 -4.96 11.59 11.88
CA ALA A 159 -5.91 10.98 12.78
C ALA A 159 -5.40 9.70 13.43
N VAL A 160 -4.65 8.84 12.74
CA VAL A 160 -4.31 7.50 13.23
C VAL A 160 -2.81 7.25 13.41
N ARG A 161 -1.94 8.13 12.88
CA ARG A 161 -0.48 8.09 13.01
C ARG A 161 0.11 6.72 12.69
N PRO A 162 -0.02 6.21 11.45
CA PRO A 162 0.67 5.00 11.06
C PRO A 162 2.19 5.20 11.14
N ARG A 163 2.95 4.15 11.36
CA ARG A 163 4.42 4.20 11.30
C ARG A 163 4.88 4.36 9.85
N LEU A 164 4.25 3.60 8.94
CA LEU A 164 4.52 3.62 7.50
C LEU A 164 3.23 3.85 6.72
N LEU A 165 3.33 4.60 5.60
CA LEU A 165 2.41 4.56 4.49
C LEU A 165 3.18 4.10 3.26
N LEU A 166 2.70 3.03 2.61
CA LEU A 166 3.28 2.48 1.39
C LEU A 166 2.30 2.68 0.24
N HIS A 167 2.80 3.20 -0.88
CA HIS A 167 1.97 3.43 -2.07
C HIS A 167 2.74 3.19 -3.37
N GLY A 168 2.01 3.02 -4.47
CA GLY A 168 2.51 2.96 -5.85
C GLY A 168 1.98 4.10 -6.70
N HIS A 169 1.36 3.75 -7.84
CA HIS A 169 0.61 4.59 -8.78
C HIS A 169 1.45 5.63 -9.53
N VAL A 170 2.34 6.34 -8.87
CA VAL A 170 3.23 7.31 -9.52
C VAL A 170 4.55 6.65 -9.84
N HIS A 171 4.80 6.42 -11.13
CA HIS A 171 6.01 5.77 -11.59
C HIS A 171 7.21 6.72 -11.49
N LEU A 172 8.29 6.22 -10.94
CA LEU A 172 9.53 6.97 -10.74
C LEU A 172 10.58 6.53 -11.75
N TRP A 173 10.78 7.34 -12.76
CA TRP A 173 11.71 7.05 -13.87
C TRP A 173 13.12 7.62 -13.65
N SER A 174 13.28 8.47 -12.64
CA SER A 174 14.54 9.12 -12.31
C SER A 174 14.91 8.92 -10.85
N ASN A 175 16.20 8.70 -10.60
CA ASN A 175 16.74 8.63 -9.24
C ASN A 175 16.68 9.97 -8.48
N THR A 176 16.36 11.07 -9.18
CA THR A 176 16.20 12.40 -8.56
C THR A 176 14.80 12.63 -7.99
N GLN A 177 13.83 11.76 -8.32
CA GLN A 177 12.46 11.87 -7.78
C GLN A 177 12.42 11.40 -6.33
N THR A 178 11.73 12.16 -5.49
CA THR A 178 11.57 11.84 -4.07
C THR A 178 10.73 10.58 -3.90
N ARG A 179 11.29 9.60 -3.21
CA ARG A 179 10.64 8.32 -2.90
C ARG A 179 10.18 8.21 -1.46
N GLU A 180 10.71 9.06 -0.60
CA GLU A 180 10.50 9.01 0.84
C GLU A 180 10.22 10.41 1.38
N THR A 181 9.18 10.51 2.18
CA THR A 181 8.79 11.76 2.86
C THR A 181 8.25 11.42 4.24
N SER A 182 8.37 12.31 5.20
CA SER A 182 7.75 12.17 6.51
C SER A 182 6.64 13.20 6.69
N LEU A 183 5.49 12.75 7.22
CA LEU A 183 4.37 13.60 7.59
C LEU A 183 3.87 13.22 8.99
N ASP A 184 3.93 14.15 9.94
CA ASP A 184 3.43 13.96 11.32
C ASP A 184 3.95 12.67 12.00
N GLY A 185 5.22 12.31 11.72
CA GLY A 185 5.87 11.11 12.26
C GLY A 185 5.61 9.82 11.46
N THR A 186 4.78 9.87 10.42
CA THR A 186 4.57 8.76 9.48
C THR A 186 5.60 8.84 8.36
N GLN A 187 6.33 7.75 8.12
CA GLN A 187 7.20 7.63 6.95
C GLN A 187 6.36 7.20 5.73
N ILE A 188 6.39 7.96 4.65
CA ILE A 188 5.65 7.73 3.41
C ILE A 188 6.63 7.27 2.34
N LEU A 189 6.38 6.10 1.76
CA LEU A 189 7.26 5.47 0.79
C LEU A 189 6.52 5.17 -0.52
N ASN A 190 7.04 5.67 -1.63
CA ASN A 190 6.68 5.16 -2.94
C ASN A 190 7.48 3.87 -3.19
N VAL A 191 6.78 2.74 -3.35
CA VAL A 191 7.39 1.41 -3.48
C VAL A 191 7.65 0.99 -4.93
N PHE A 192 7.28 1.81 -5.90
CA PHE A 192 7.44 1.51 -7.33
C PHE A 192 8.89 1.19 -7.72
N PRO A 193 9.15 0.11 -8.47
CA PRO A 193 8.27 -1.03 -8.70
C PRO A 193 8.39 -2.10 -7.61
N VAL A 194 9.49 -2.10 -6.85
CA VAL A 194 9.77 -3.03 -5.75
C VAL A 194 10.63 -2.38 -4.69
N ARG A 195 10.33 -2.69 -3.42
CA ARG A 195 11.10 -2.23 -2.28
C ARG A 195 11.17 -3.27 -1.17
N LEU A 196 12.37 -3.53 -0.66
CA LEU A 196 12.58 -4.26 0.58
C LEU A 196 12.64 -3.26 1.74
N ILE A 197 11.80 -3.45 2.75
CA ILE A 197 11.66 -2.55 3.89
C ILE A 197 11.95 -3.35 5.16
N GLU A 198 12.80 -2.83 6.02
CA GLU A 198 13.02 -3.38 7.36
C GLU A 198 12.25 -2.56 8.38
N LEU A 199 11.27 -3.19 9.03
CA LEU A 199 10.48 -2.58 10.08
C LEU A 199 10.89 -3.20 11.42
N GLU A 200 11.45 -2.38 12.30
CA GLU A 200 11.77 -2.80 13.68
C GLU A 200 10.49 -3.08 14.46
N ALA A 201 10.56 -4.04 15.39
CA ALA A 201 9.46 -4.27 16.31
C ALA A 201 9.14 -2.98 17.08
N ALA A 202 7.87 -2.74 17.37
CA ALA A 202 7.51 -1.67 18.28
C ALA A 202 8.03 -2.05 19.67
N SER A 203 8.86 -1.18 20.24
CA SER A 203 9.36 -1.31 21.63
C SER A 203 8.25 -1.11 22.65
#